data_d5f6f651c5402045afb0f579b21bb242
#
_entry.id   d5f6f651c5402045afb0f579b21bb242
#
_cell.length_a   1.000
_cell.length_b   1.000
_cell.length_c   1.000
_cell.angle_alpha   90.00
_cell.angle_beta   90.00
_cell.angle_gamma   90.00
#
_symmetry.space_group_name_H-M   'P 1'
#
loop_
_entity.id
_entity.type
_entity.pdbx_description
1 polymer ?
#
loop_
_entity_poly.entity_id
_entity_poly.type
_entity_poly.pdbx_seq_one_letter_code
_entity_poly.pdbx_strand_id
1 'polypeptide(L)'
;MIVILCDSFDDAKEAFEIFLEYLNWECYVIKQKFEACYCVETDDDLRYIFIDYRMRNIFKDMTPDFLDVEEFFEGLPNYYDSCG
;
A
#
# COMPACT_ATOMS: atom_id res chain seq x y z
N MET A 1 -0.14 -7.78 8.08
CA MET A 1 -0.61 -6.45 7.60
C MET A 1 0.58 -5.53 7.44
N ILE A 2 0.67 -4.89 6.28
CA ILE A 2 1.75 -3.96 5.96
C ILE A 2 1.14 -2.58 5.80
N VAL A 3 1.66 -1.60 6.53
CA VAL A 3 1.18 -0.23 6.44
C VAL A 3 2.25 0.60 5.74
N ILE A 4 1.89 1.19 4.62
CA ILE A 4 2.79 1.98 3.79
C ILE A 4 2.57 3.46 4.11
N LEU A 5 3.62 4.11 4.58
CA LEU A 5 3.57 5.49 5.02
C LEU A 5 3.90 6.42 3.87
N CYS A 6 2.96 7.25 3.50
CA CYS A 6 3.11 8.20 2.41
C CYS A 6 3.12 9.63 2.96
N ASP A 7 3.62 10.58 2.16
CA ASP A 7 3.78 11.96 2.62
C ASP A 7 2.44 12.68 2.80
N SER A 8 1.43 12.27 2.04
CA SER A 8 0.11 12.87 2.11
C SER A 8 -0.94 11.86 1.72
N PHE A 9 -2.20 12.22 1.90
CA PHE A 9 -3.31 11.39 1.47
C PHE A 9 -3.32 11.23 -0.06
N ASP A 10 -2.99 12.28 -0.78
CA ASP A 10 -2.92 12.23 -2.25
C ASP A 10 -1.80 11.30 -2.71
N ASP A 11 -0.66 11.31 -2.02
CA ASP A 11 0.42 10.38 -2.33
C ASP A 11 0.03 8.95 -1.99
N ALA A 12 -0.74 8.75 -0.94
CA ALA A 12 -1.25 7.42 -0.60
C ALA A 12 -2.18 6.89 -1.70
N LYS A 13 -3.03 7.76 -2.25
CA LYS A 13 -3.90 7.39 -3.36
C LYS A 13 -3.08 7.00 -4.59
N GLU A 14 -2.08 7.80 -4.92
CA GLU A 14 -1.22 7.52 -6.07
C GLU A 14 -0.48 6.20 -5.89
N ALA A 15 0.11 5.98 -4.72
CA ALA A 15 0.80 4.73 -4.42
C ALA A 15 -0.12 3.53 -4.52
N PHE A 16 -1.34 3.67 -4.01
CA PHE A 16 -2.35 2.64 -4.09
C PHE A 16 -2.66 2.29 -5.56
N GLU A 17 -2.85 3.30 -6.41
CA GLU A 17 -3.13 3.07 -7.82
C GLU A 17 -1.96 2.42 -8.54
N ILE A 18 -0.73 2.85 -8.25
CA ILE A 18 0.46 2.27 -8.83
C ILE A 18 0.58 0.79 -8.43
N PHE A 19 0.32 0.50 -7.17
CA PHE A 19 0.38 -0.88 -6.69
C PHE A 19 -0.65 -1.77 -7.37
N LEU A 20 -1.86 -1.25 -7.59
CA LEU A 20 -2.88 -1.99 -8.31
C LEU A 20 -2.44 -2.31 -9.74
N GLU A 21 -1.80 -1.37 -10.41
CA GLU A 21 -1.25 -1.63 -11.74
C GLU A 21 -0.13 -2.65 -11.69
N TYR A 22 0.71 -2.58 -10.67
CA TYR A 22 1.77 -3.56 -10.48
C TYR A 22 1.20 -4.97 -10.35
N LEU A 23 0.10 -5.11 -9.62
CA LEU A 23 -0.59 -6.39 -9.49
C LEU A 23 -1.31 -6.80 -10.78
N ASN A 24 -1.29 -5.93 -11.78
CA ASN A 24 -1.84 -6.16 -13.12
C ASN A 24 -3.34 -6.41 -13.13
N TRP A 25 -4.00 -6.01 -12.06
CA TRP A 25 -5.45 -6.16 -11.86
C TRP A 25 -5.94 -7.61 -11.91
N GLU A 26 -5.03 -8.57 -12.13
CA GLU A 26 -5.37 -9.98 -12.24
C GLU A 26 -5.44 -10.67 -10.89
N CYS A 27 -4.60 -10.27 -9.97
CA CYS A 27 -4.72 -10.73 -8.60
C CYS A 27 -5.89 -9.99 -8.00
N TYR A 28 -6.98 -10.70 -7.76
CA TYR A 28 -8.16 -10.01 -7.32
C TYR A 28 -7.94 -9.43 -5.95
N VAL A 29 -8.24 -8.23 -5.80
CA VAL A 29 -8.00 -7.51 -4.57
C VAL A 29 -9.26 -6.80 -4.14
N ILE A 30 -9.46 -6.71 -2.85
CA ILE A 30 -10.52 -5.93 -2.29
C ILE A 30 -9.99 -4.52 -2.11
N LYS A 31 -10.62 -3.58 -2.80
CA LYS A 31 -10.27 -2.19 -2.72
C LYS A 31 -11.23 -1.51 -1.78
N GLN A 32 -10.72 -0.98 -0.70
CA GLN A 32 -11.56 -0.23 0.21
C GLN A 32 -10.94 1.13 0.46
N LYS A 33 -11.76 2.15 0.37
CA LYS A 33 -11.35 3.48 0.72
C LYS A 33 -11.96 3.81 2.06
N PHE A 34 -11.11 4.09 3.03
CA PHE A 34 -11.53 4.59 4.32
C PHE A 34 -11.24 6.09 4.36
N GLU A 35 -11.71 6.76 5.39
CA GLU A 35 -11.50 8.20 5.51
C GLU A 35 -10.04 8.64 5.41
N ALA A 36 -9.13 7.82 5.88
CA ALA A 36 -7.72 8.19 5.96
C ALA A 36 -6.79 7.19 5.30
N CYS A 37 -7.30 6.20 4.57
CA CYS A 37 -6.43 5.20 3.98
C CYS A 37 -7.06 4.49 2.79
N TYR A 38 -6.20 3.82 2.03
CA TYR A 38 -6.58 2.91 0.96
C TYR A 38 -6.07 1.53 1.29
N CYS A 39 -6.93 0.54 1.19
CA CYS A 39 -6.58 -0.84 1.54
C CYS A 39 -6.64 -1.74 0.33
N VAL A 40 -5.63 -2.60 0.18
CA VAL A 40 -5.58 -3.63 -0.83
C VAL A 40 -5.38 -4.97 -0.12
N GLU A 41 -6.27 -5.91 -0.38
CA GLU A 41 -6.15 -7.25 0.18
C GLU A 41 -6.00 -8.23 -0.96
N THR A 42 -4.91 -9.01 -0.94
CA THR A 42 -4.61 -9.96 -2.00
C THR A 42 -5.17 -11.35 -1.68
N ASP A 43 -5.14 -12.23 -2.67
CA ASP A 43 -5.61 -13.60 -2.51
C ASP A 43 -4.79 -14.39 -1.49
N ASP A 44 -3.58 -13.95 -1.20
CA ASP A 44 -2.69 -14.58 -0.23
C ASP A 44 -2.97 -14.16 1.21
N ASP A 45 -4.08 -13.47 1.43
CA ASP A 45 -4.45 -12.91 2.73
C ASP A 45 -3.51 -11.82 3.21
N LEU A 46 -2.71 -11.27 2.32
CA LEU A 46 -1.86 -10.13 2.65
C LEU A 46 -2.66 -8.85 2.51
N ARG A 47 -2.51 -8.00 3.49
CA ARG A 47 -3.21 -6.71 3.49
C ARG A 47 -2.20 -5.58 3.45
N TYR A 48 -2.39 -4.69 2.49
CA TYR A 48 -1.54 -3.51 2.31
C TYR A 48 -2.40 -2.27 2.53
N ILE A 49 -1.97 -1.39 3.42
CA ILE A 49 -2.73 -0.19 3.76
C ILE A 49 -1.85 1.02 3.49
N PHE A 50 -2.32 1.90 2.60
CA PHE A 50 -1.59 3.12 2.23
C PHE A 50 -2.20 4.29 2.97
N ILE A 51 -1.40 4.97 3.78
CA ILE A 51 -1.86 6.08 4.62
C ILE A 51 -0.92 7.27 4.55
N ASP A 52 -1.43 8.42 4.96
CA ASP A 52 -0.60 9.57 5.29
C ASP A 52 0.20 9.22 6.55
N TYR A 53 1.51 9.44 6.54
CA TYR A 53 2.38 9.05 7.65
C TYR A 53 1.93 9.61 9.01
N ARG A 54 1.23 10.75 8.98
CA ARG A 54 0.73 11.39 10.21
C ARG A 54 -0.38 10.59 10.89
N MET A 55 -0.96 9.65 10.17
CA MET A 55 -2.04 8.79 10.67
C MET A 55 -1.52 7.46 11.23
N ARG A 56 -0.23 7.31 11.29
CA ARG A 56 0.42 6.07 11.72
C ARG A 56 -0.07 5.55 13.08
N ASN A 57 -0.36 6.45 13.99
CA ASN A 57 -0.78 6.07 15.34
C ASN A 57 -2.09 5.30 15.38
N ILE A 58 -2.94 5.46 14.36
CA ILE A 58 -4.21 4.72 14.29
C ILE A 58 -3.95 3.22 14.23
N PHE A 59 -2.84 2.81 13.62
CA PHE A 59 -2.54 1.40 13.43
C PHE A 59 -1.53 0.85 14.43
N LYS A 60 -1.08 1.66 15.35
CA LYS A 60 -0.04 1.31 16.31
C LYS A 60 -0.37 0.06 17.12
N ASP A 61 -1.62 -0.05 17.57
CA ASP A 61 -2.03 -1.15 18.43
C ASP A 61 -2.22 -2.46 17.67
N MET A 62 -2.26 -2.39 16.36
CA MET A 62 -2.41 -3.59 15.51
C MET A 62 -1.07 -4.23 15.18
N THR A 63 0.02 -3.63 15.62
CA THR A 63 1.40 -4.10 15.40
C THR A 63 1.69 -4.49 13.96
N PRO A 64 1.39 -3.62 12.98
CA PRO A 64 1.69 -3.93 11.58
C PRO A 64 3.16 -3.69 11.29
N ASP A 65 3.59 -4.14 10.12
CA ASP A 65 4.89 -3.75 9.60
C ASP A 65 4.72 -2.40 8.92
N PHE A 66 5.46 -1.39 9.39
CA PHE A 66 5.44 -0.07 8.78
C PHE A 66 6.60 0.06 7.79
N LEU A 67 6.29 0.51 6.59
CA LEU A 67 7.30 0.76 5.56
C LEU A 67 7.06 2.13 4.95
N ASP A 68 8.14 2.83 4.61
CA ASP A 68 8.02 4.03 3.80
C ASP A 68 7.64 3.61 2.37
N VAL A 69 6.94 4.49 1.67
CA VAL A 69 6.47 4.19 0.33
C VAL A 69 7.64 3.84 -0.61
N GLU A 70 8.77 4.52 -0.47
CA GLU A 70 9.93 4.23 -1.30
C GLU A 70 10.48 2.83 -1.03
N GLU A 71 10.63 2.47 0.24
CA GLU A 71 11.10 1.14 0.61
C GLU A 71 10.16 0.06 0.10
N PHE A 72 8.87 0.33 0.19
CA PHE A 72 7.86 -0.63 -0.25
C PHE A 72 8.02 -0.93 -1.74
N PHE A 73 8.10 0.11 -2.58
CA PHE A 73 8.21 -0.11 -4.02
C PHE A 73 9.55 -0.67 -4.44
N GLU A 74 10.63 -0.29 -3.77
CA GLU A 74 11.96 -0.87 -4.04
C GLU A 74 12.00 -2.36 -3.75
N GLY A 75 11.22 -2.81 -2.77
CA GLY A 75 11.18 -4.21 -2.40
C GLY A 75 10.29 -5.08 -3.27
N LEU A 76 9.50 -4.49 -4.18
CA LEU A 76 8.61 -5.28 -5.01
C LEU A 76 9.38 -6.01 -6.12
N PRO A 77 9.18 -7.33 -6.26
CA PRO A 77 9.84 -8.08 -7.31
C PRO A 77 9.40 -7.57 -8.68
N ASN A 78 10.35 -7.41 -9.59
CA ASN A 78 10.07 -7.03 -10.97
C ASN A 78 9.43 -5.65 -11.16
N TYR A 79 9.41 -4.83 -10.12
CA TYR A 79 8.80 -3.51 -10.23
C TYR A 79 9.50 -2.66 -11.30
N TYR A 80 10.82 -2.63 -11.26
CA TYR A 80 11.59 -1.85 -12.23
C TYR A 80 11.57 -2.48 -13.62
N ASP A 81 11.49 -3.79 -13.69
CA ASP A 81 11.37 -4.49 -14.97
C ASP A 81 10.07 -4.13 -15.67
N SER A 82 9.01 -3.92 -14.92
CA SER A 82 7.72 -3.52 -15.47
C SER A 82 7.76 -2.11 -16.06
N CYS A 83 8.60 -1.26 -15.51
CA CYS A 83 8.74 0.12 -15.95
C CYS A 83 9.79 0.28 -17.05
N GLY A 84 10.63 -0.70 -17.18
CA GLY A 84 11.67 -0.69 -18.18
C GLY A 84 11.16 -1.18 -19.51
#